data_64c18216fceb30fd32388336f4d7b59a
#
_entry.id   64c18216fceb30fd32388336f4d7b59a
#
_cell.length_a   1.000
_cell.length_b   1.000
_cell.length_c   1.000
_cell.angle_alpha   90.00
_cell.angle_beta   90.00
_cell.angle_gamma   90.00
#
_symmetry.space_group_name_H-M   'P 1'
#
loop_
_entity.id
_entity.type
_entity.pdbx_description
1 polymer ?
#
loop_
_entity_poly.entity_id
_entity_poly.type
_entity_poly.pdbx_seq_one_letter_code
_entity_poly.pdbx_strand_id
1 'polypeptide(L)'
;MNEVWLVILPLIAGYLLDLAFGDPRTIPHPVVGFGNMISWAERHFNCGRFRKWKGAVVALSFPLFAGMAGWGITVGTLAVGDWCFCIVASVFVFYGLANHSLIREGREVVDILKKQGVEAGRRRLSWIVGRDTSELSPKGIYTAVLETMAENLSDGVVAPLFYYALGGFPAMMAYKMVNTLDSMIGYKDERYRQFGCMAARLDDVLNYIPARLTALFMALVANRPGLFRFIFRYCHQHASPNSGFPESAMAGILDCRFGGAHVYHGLLVEKPYIGDNDREISYADFRIAVRVNHMVTLLTVVSIVAVYLCVFIK
;
A
#
# COMPACT_ATOMS: atom_id res chain seq x y z
N MET A 1 -2.55 24.77 21.24
CA MET A 1 -3.71 23.93 20.79
C MET A 1 -3.69 22.65 21.61
N ASN A 2 -4.84 21.99 21.85
CA ASN A 2 -4.84 20.69 22.54
C ASN A 2 -4.12 19.66 21.65
N GLU A 3 -3.30 18.78 22.24
CA GLU A 3 -2.49 17.75 21.53
C GLU A 3 -3.33 16.87 20.59
N VAL A 4 -4.60 16.61 20.95
CA VAL A 4 -5.54 15.86 20.13
C VAL A 4 -5.77 16.50 18.76
N TRP A 5 -5.90 17.82 18.73
CA TRP A 5 -6.11 18.55 17.46
C TRP A 5 -4.85 18.62 16.60
N LEU A 6 -3.64 18.52 17.19
CA LEU A 6 -2.39 18.39 16.45
C LEU A 6 -2.30 17.07 15.65
N VAL A 7 -3.08 16.06 16.03
CA VAL A 7 -3.16 14.81 15.27
C VAL A 7 -4.36 14.83 14.31
N ILE A 8 -5.54 15.26 14.78
CA ILE A 8 -6.79 15.17 13.99
C ILE A 8 -6.78 16.12 12.78
N LEU A 9 -6.35 17.38 12.97
CA LEU A 9 -6.39 18.37 11.88
C LEU A 9 -5.48 17.96 10.69
N PRO A 10 -4.20 17.59 10.91
CA PRO A 10 -3.37 17.11 9.81
C PRO A 10 -3.90 15.84 9.13
N LEU A 11 -4.49 14.91 9.90
CA LEU A 11 -5.10 13.70 9.35
C LEU A 11 -6.24 14.02 8.40
N ILE A 12 -7.19 14.85 8.85
CA ILE A 12 -8.34 15.21 8.02
C ILE A 12 -7.90 16.03 6.80
N ALA A 13 -7.03 17.02 7.00
CA ALA A 13 -6.55 17.86 5.90
C ALA A 13 -5.75 17.04 4.86
N GLY A 14 -4.83 16.18 5.30
CA GLY A 14 -4.07 15.30 4.40
C GLY A 14 -4.96 14.32 3.64
N TYR A 15 -5.97 13.73 4.30
CA TYR A 15 -6.96 12.88 3.64
C TYR A 15 -7.78 13.64 2.58
N LEU A 16 -8.24 14.85 2.89
CA LEU A 16 -8.98 15.68 1.94
C LEU A 16 -8.11 16.10 0.75
N LEU A 17 -6.82 16.37 0.97
CA LEU A 17 -5.87 16.66 -0.09
C LEU A 17 -5.65 15.44 -1.00
N ASP A 18 -5.45 14.23 -0.44
CA ASP A 18 -5.35 12.99 -1.23
C ASP A 18 -6.62 12.75 -2.05
N LEU A 19 -7.79 12.91 -1.43
CA LEU A 19 -9.07 12.73 -2.10
C LEU A 19 -9.26 13.68 -3.28
N ALA A 20 -8.84 14.95 -3.14
CA ALA A 20 -9.04 15.99 -4.13
C ALA A 20 -8.00 15.96 -5.27
N PHE A 21 -6.74 15.75 -4.95
CA PHE A 21 -5.63 15.95 -5.88
C PHE A 21 -4.88 14.65 -6.22
N GLY A 22 -4.79 13.70 -5.27
CA GLY A 22 -3.85 12.58 -5.40
C GLY A 22 -2.40 13.05 -5.53
N ASP A 23 -1.46 12.13 -5.78
CA ASP A 23 -0.05 12.49 -5.93
C ASP A 23 0.17 13.29 -7.22
N PRO A 24 0.66 14.53 -7.12
CA PRO A 24 1.00 15.32 -8.30
C PRO A 24 2.26 14.77 -8.96
N ARG A 25 2.19 14.49 -10.27
CA ARG A 25 3.32 13.91 -11.04
C ARG A 25 4.49 14.90 -11.24
N THR A 26 4.27 16.19 -11.01
CA THR A 26 5.22 17.28 -11.29
C THR A 26 5.94 17.82 -10.06
N ILE A 27 5.48 17.50 -8.87
CA ILE A 27 6.05 18.00 -7.61
C ILE A 27 6.95 16.91 -7.00
N PRO A 28 8.11 17.27 -6.43
CA PRO A 28 8.97 16.31 -5.73
C PRO A 28 8.19 15.55 -4.66
N HIS A 29 8.24 14.21 -4.71
CA HIS A 29 7.54 13.34 -3.76
C HIS A 29 8.56 12.72 -2.79
N PRO A 30 8.32 12.72 -1.47
CA PRO A 30 9.24 12.14 -0.49
C PRO A 30 9.64 10.69 -0.80
N VAL A 31 8.69 9.87 -1.28
CA VAL A 31 8.93 8.47 -1.66
C VAL A 31 9.90 8.36 -2.85
N VAL A 32 9.92 9.32 -3.77
CA VAL A 32 10.93 9.37 -4.84
C VAL A 32 12.33 9.61 -4.25
N GLY A 33 12.42 10.47 -3.22
CA GLY A 33 13.65 10.64 -2.45
C GLY A 33 14.09 9.33 -1.78
N PHE A 34 13.16 8.59 -1.18
CA PHE A 34 13.41 7.26 -0.62
C PHE A 34 13.91 6.29 -1.69
N GLY A 35 13.26 6.24 -2.86
CA GLY A 35 13.68 5.41 -3.98
C GLY A 35 15.09 5.72 -4.46
N ASN A 36 15.47 7.00 -4.54
CA ASN A 36 16.81 7.41 -4.90
C ASN A 36 17.86 6.95 -3.88
N MET A 37 17.57 7.09 -2.57
CA MET A 37 18.43 6.60 -1.49
C MET A 37 18.61 5.07 -1.56
N ILE A 38 17.51 4.33 -1.77
CA ILE A 38 17.53 2.88 -1.89
C ILE A 38 18.33 2.44 -3.12
N SER A 39 18.12 3.07 -4.26
CA SER A 39 18.87 2.81 -5.50
C SER A 39 20.36 3.11 -5.35
N TRP A 40 20.69 4.17 -4.60
CA TRP A 40 22.09 4.47 -4.28
C TRP A 40 22.69 3.38 -3.39
N ALA A 41 22.00 2.98 -2.31
CA ALA A 41 22.49 1.93 -1.42
C ALA A 41 22.60 0.58 -2.12
N GLU A 42 21.65 0.23 -2.97
CA GLU A 42 21.67 -0.99 -3.78
C GLU A 42 22.91 -1.05 -4.67
N ARG A 43 23.20 0.02 -5.40
CA ARG A 43 24.36 0.08 -6.30
C ARG A 43 25.70 -0.06 -5.57
N HIS A 44 25.80 0.47 -4.33
CA HIS A 44 27.07 0.48 -3.60
C HIS A 44 27.25 -0.72 -2.67
N PHE A 45 26.18 -1.25 -2.12
CA PHE A 45 26.26 -2.27 -1.07
C PHE A 45 25.79 -3.66 -1.54
N ASN A 46 24.95 -3.78 -2.58
CA ASN A 46 24.50 -5.08 -3.08
C ASN A 46 25.55 -5.79 -3.94
N CYS A 47 26.80 -5.79 -3.50
CA CYS A 47 27.93 -6.42 -4.18
C CYS A 47 28.90 -7.07 -3.19
N GLY A 48 29.72 -8.01 -3.69
CA GLY A 48 30.79 -8.69 -2.95
C GLY A 48 30.29 -9.54 -1.78
N ARG A 49 31.11 -9.64 -0.71
CA ARG A 49 30.81 -10.46 0.48
C ARG A 49 29.85 -9.72 1.42
N PHE A 50 29.11 -10.48 2.25
CA PHE A 50 28.21 -9.96 3.30
C PHE A 50 26.99 -9.16 2.80
N ARG A 51 26.50 -9.43 1.58
CA ARG A 51 25.32 -8.75 1.01
C ARG A 51 24.12 -8.76 1.96
N LYS A 52 23.87 -9.89 2.65
CA LYS A 52 22.77 -10.02 3.62
C LYS A 52 22.91 -9.03 4.79
N TRP A 53 24.09 -8.89 5.37
CA TRP A 53 24.34 -7.97 6.47
C TRP A 53 24.27 -6.51 6.04
N LYS A 54 24.84 -6.18 4.88
CA LYS A 54 24.74 -4.84 4.30
C LYS A 54 23.29 -4.45 4.04
N GLY A 55 22.48 -5.36 3.49
CA GLY A 55 21.04 -5.17 3.29
C GLY A 55 20.28 -5.02 4.60
N ALA A 56 20.64 -5.78 5.64
CA ALA A 56 20.04 -5.64 6.95
C ALA A 56 20.33 -4.25 7.58
N VAL A 57 21.55 -3.75 7.45
CA VAL A 57 21.91 -2.40 7.91
C VAL A 57 21.08 -1.35 7.17
N VAL A 58 20.95 -1.44 5.85
CA VAL A 58 20.12 -0.53 5.03
C VAL A 58 18.67 -0.61 5.46
N ALA A 59 18.11 -1.81 5.59
CA ALA A 59 16.71 -2.04 5.96
C ALA A 59 16.33 -1.51 7.35
N LEU A 60 17.28 -1.42 8.28
CA LEU A 60 17.06 -0.88 9.61
C LEU A 60 17.39 0.61 9.71
N SER A 61 18.49 1.05 9.10
CA SER A 61 18.95 2.43 9.22
C SER A 61 18.11 3.44 8.44
N PHE A 62 17.58 3.07 7.26
CA PHE A 62 16.82 3.99 6.43
C PHE A 62 15.45 4.35 7.01
N PRO A 63 14.65 3.41 7.53
CA PRO A 63 13.41 3.74 8.23
C PRO A 63 13.65 4.54 9.50
N LEU A 64 14.70 4.19 10.26
CA LEU A 64 15.09 4.97 11.44
C LEU A 64 15.45 6.41 11.06
N PHE A 65 16.23 6.60 10.00
CA PHE A 65 16.55 7.92 9.46
C PHE A 65 15.29 8.69 9.05
N ALA A 66 14.37 8.05 8.31
CA ALA A 66 13.13 8.69 7.90
C ALA A 66 12.27 9.12 9.10
N GLY A 67 12.15 8.26 10.12
CA GLY A 67 11.46 8.56 11.37
C GLY A 67 12.12 9.69 12.15
N MET A 68 13.45 9.66 12.30
CA MET A 68 14.21 10.72 12.99
C MET A 68 14.13 12.07 12.27
N ALA A 69 14.23 12.06 10.94
CA ALA A 69 14.06 13.28 10.14
C ALA A 69 12.64 13.84 10.32
N GLY A 70 11.62 12.99 10.27
CA GLY A 70 10.23 13.37 10.55
C GLY A 70 10.07 13.94 11.96
N TRP A 71 10.68 13.30 12.95
CA TRP A 71 10.66 13.81 14.34
C TRP A 71 11.33 15.17 14.47
N GLY A 72 12.49 15.36 13.84
CA GLY A 72 13.18 16.65 13.79
C GLY A 72 12.32 17.75 13.16
N ILE A 73 11.60 17.44 12.07
CA ILE A 73 10.64 18.35 11.44
C ILE A 73 9.50 18.66 12.42
N THR A 74 8.97 17.65 13.13
CA THR A 74 7.94 17.85 14.16
C THR A 74 8.38 18.85 15.20
N VAL A 75 9.54 18.64 15.82
CA VAL A 75 10.09 19.52 16.85
C VAL A 75 10.33 20.94 16.30
N GLY A 76 10.94 21.04 15.13
CA GLY A 76 11.20 22.33 14.48
C GLY A 76 9.94 23.12 14.14
N THR A 77 8.92 22.46 13.63
CA THR A 77 7.65 23.13 13.27
C THR A 77 6.82 23.51 14.49
N LEU A 78 6.80 22.66 15.54
CA LEU A 78 6.15 23.00 16.81
C LEU A 78 6.83 24.18 17.52
N ALA A 79 8.15 24.32 17.39
CA ALA A 79 8.89 25.49 17.94
C ALA A 79 8.48 26.79 17.26
N VAL A 80 8.03 26.75 15.98
CA VAL A 80 7.48 27.91 15.27
C VAL A 80 6.02 28.17 15.67
N GLY A 81 5.23 27.12 15.86
CA GLY A 81 3.85 27.20 16.33
C GLY A 81 2.97 26.05 15.82
N ASP A 82 1.88 25.82 16.51
CA ASP A 82 0.92 24.71 16.26
C ASP A 82 0.39 24.71 14.83
N TRP A 83 0.09 25.87 14.26
CA TRP A 83 -0.41 25.97 12.88
C TRP A 83 0.67 25.62 11.85
N CYS A 84 1.91 26.01 12.09
CA CYS A 84 3.04 25.62 11.22
C CYS A 84 3.18 24.10 11.20
N PHE A 85 3.13 23.47 12.37
CA PHE A 85 3.12 22.01 12.46
C PHE A 85 1.94 21.39 11.71
N CYS A 86 0.72 21.87 11.93
CA CYS A 86 -0.47 21.33 11.29
C CYS A 86 -0.38 21.37 9.75
N ILE A 87 0.11 22.49 9.19
CA ILE A 87 0.28 22.62 7.73
C ILE A 87 1.31 21.61 7.21
N VAL A 88 2.47 21.54 7.84
CA VAL A 88 3.55 20.64 7.41
C VAL A 88 3.13 19.18 7.57
N ALA A 89 2.56 18.81 8.72
CA ALA A 89 2.07 17.47 8.98
C ALA A 89 0.96 17.05 7.98
N SER A 90 0.06 17.98 7.60
CA SER A 90 -0.97 17.72 6.57
C SER A 90 -0.36 17.35 5.22
N VAL A 91 0.72 18.04 4.83
CA VAL A 91 1.45 17.73 3.60
C VAL A 91 2.11 16.34 3.68
N PHE A 92 2.70 15.99 4.82
CA PHE A 92 3.28 14.64 4.99
C PHE A 92 2.21 13.55 5.03
N VAL A 93 1.06 13.79 5.64
CA VAL A 93 -0.07 12.85 5.60
C VAL A 93 -0.57 12.69 4.17
N PHE A 94 -0.72 13.77 3.43
CA PHE A 94 -1.10 13.75 2.01
C PHE A 94 -0.15 12.86 1.19
N TYR A 95 1.16 13.08 1.27
CA TYR A 95 2.16 12.26 0.57
C TYR A 95 2.30 10.83 1.16
N GLY A 96 1.86 10.61 2.37
CA GLY A 96 1.83 9.28 2.98
C GLY A 96 0.70 8.41 2.46
N LEU A 97 -0.40 9.02 1.98
CA LEU A 97 -1.56 8.34 1.42
C LEU A 97 -1.41 8.13 -0.08
N ALA A 98 -1.99 7.06 -0.58
CA ALA A 98 -1.94 6.73 -2.00
C ALA A 98 -3.30 6.28 -2.56
N ASN A 99 -4.43 6.59 -1.88
CA ASN A 99 -5.73 6.06 -2.28
C ASN A 99 -6.20 6.62 -3.64
N HIS A 100 -6.11 7.93 -3.83
CA HIS A 100 -6.47 8.55 -5.11
C HIS A 100 -5.56 8.05 -6.25
N SER A 101 -4.26 8.01 -5.99
CA SER A 101 -3.27 7.58 -7.00
C SER A 101 -3.47 6.11 -7.37
N LEU A 102 -3.73 5.23 -6.40
CA LEU A 102 -4.05 3.82 -6.63
C LEU A 102 -5.28 3.65 -7.54
N ILE A 103 -6.35 4.36 -7.22
CA ILE A 103 -7.59 4.34 -8.02
C ILE A 103 -7.34 4.89 -9.43
N ARG A 104 -6.58 5.98 -9.55
CA ARG A 104 -6.22 6.58 -10.86
C ARG A 104 -5.42 5.61 -11.71
N GLU A 105 -4.38 4.98 -11.17
CA GLU A 105 -3.55 4.03 -11.89
C GLU A 105 -4.36 2.81 -12.36
N GLY A 106 -5.22 2.23 -11.51
CA GLY A 106 -6.13 1.16 -11.90
C GLY A 106 -7.13 1.59 -12.98
N ARG A 107 -7.67 2.80 -12.86
CA ARG A 107 -8.61 3.37 -13.85
C ARG A 107 -7.96 3.57 -15.22
N GLU A 108 -6.73 4.09 -15.26
CA GLU A 108 -5.98 4.28 -16.50
C GLU A 108 -5.78 2.94 -17.23
N VAL A 109 -5.44 1.85 -16.53
CA VAL A 109 -5.31 0.51 -17.14
C VAL A 109 -6.64 0.06 -17.75
N VAL A 110 -7.72 0.13 -16.97
CA VAL A 110 -9.03 -0.34 -17.39
C VAL A 110 -9.61 0.49 -18.54
N ASP A 111 -9.44 1.81 -18.51
CA ASP A 111 -9.90 2.71 -19.57
C ASP A 111 -9.12 2.50 -20.88
N ILE A 112 -7.80 2.31 -20.78
CA ILE A 112 -6.96 1.98 -21.95
C ILE A 112 -7.35 0.61 -22.52
N LEU A 113 -7.54 -0.41 -21.67
CA LEU A 113 -8.02 -1.72 -22.11
C LEU A 113 -9.32 -1.62 -22.91
N LYS A 114 -10.27 -0.81 -22.43
CA LYS A 114 -11.58 -0.62 -23.10
C LYS A 114 -11.50 0.18 -24.39
N LYS A 115 -10.66 1.20 -24.44
CA LYS A 115 -10.61 2.15 -25.58
C LYS A 115 -9.61 1.75 -26.66
N GLN A 116 -8.51 1.10 -26.29
CA GLN A 116 -7.36 0.83 -27.16
C GLN A 116 -7.06 -0.67 -27.30
N GLY A 117 -7.82 -1.54 -26.60
CA GLY A 117 -7.69 -2.99 -26.70
C GLY A 117 -6.64 -3.60 -25.77
N VAL A 118 -6.49 -4.91 -25.89
CA VAL A 118 -5.75 -5.77 -24.95
C VAL A 118 -4.27 -5.41 -24.89
N GLU A 119 -3.63 -5.22 -26.03
CA GLU A 119 -2.18 -4.92 -26.10
C GLU A 119 -1.81 -3.61 -25.40
N ALA A 120 -2.63 -2.58 -25.55
CA ALA A 120 -2.42 -1.32 -24.86
C ALA A 120 -2.67 -1.47 -23.34
N GLY A 121 -3.70 -2.23 -22.96
CA GLY A 121 -3.97 -2.56 -21.56
C GLY A 121 -2.82 -3.32 -20.89
N ARG A 122 -2.26 -4.35 -21.57
CA ARG A 122 -1.07 -5.10 -21.11
C ARG A 122 0.12 -4.18 -20.85
N ARG A 123 0.46 -3.31 -21.82
CA ARG A 123 1.56 -2.33 -21.67
C ARG A 123 1.33 -1.37 -20.50
N ARG A 124 0.10 -0.87 -20.32
CA ARG A 124 -0.19 0.04 -19.20
C ARG A 124 -0.15 -0.68 -17.85
N LEU A 125 -0.65 -1.92 -17.80
CA LEU A 125 -0.62 -2.75 -16.60
C LEU A 125 0.82 -3.06 -16.14
N SER A 126 1.76 -3.31 -17.07
CA SER A 126 3.15 -3.62 -16.71
C SER A 126 3.88 -2.52 -15.94
N TRP A 127 3.31 -1.31 -15.86
CA TRP A 127 3.87 -0.22 -15.06
C TRP A 127 3.49 -0.29 -13.58
N ILE A 128 2.48 -1.09 -13.24
CA ILE A 128 1.95 -1.16 -11.87
C ILE A 128 1.98 -2.56 -11.26
N VAL A 129 2.39 -3.58 -12.02
CA VAL A 129 2.54 -4.95 -11.51
C VAL A 129 3.93 -5.50 -11.82
N GLY A 130 4.44 -6.37 -10.93
CA GLY A 130 5.75 -7.01 -11.12
C GLY A 130 5.73 -8.29 -11.96
N ARG A 131 4.53 -8.78 -12.37
CA ARG A 131 4.39 -9.98 -13.23
C ARG A 131 4.49 -9.64 -14.70
N ASP A 132 4.82 -10.64 -15.54
CA ASP A 132 4.74 -10.51 -16.98
C ASP A 132 3.27 -10.34 -17.41
N THR A 133 3.02 -9.33 -18.24
CA THR A 133 1.67 -8.98 -18.70
C THR A 133 1.44 -9.34 -20.16
N SER A 134 2.45 -9.83 -20.89
CA SER A 134 2.43 -10.00 -22.35
C SER A 134 1.33 -10.96 -22.85
N GLU A 135 0.98 -11.98 -22.05
CA GLU A 135 0.02 -13.02 -22.42
C GLU A 135 -1.33 -12.93 -21.67
N LEU A 136 -1.53 -11.87 -20.85
CA LEU A 136 -2.75 -11.75 -20.05
C LEU A 136 -3.98 -11.54 -20.95
N SER A 137 -5.03 -12.30 -20.70
CA SER A 137 -6.36 -12.07 -21.28
C SER A 137 -6.97 -10.77 -20.71
N PRO A 138 -8.04 -10.22 -21.30
CA PRO A 138 -8.77 -9.10 -20.70
C PRO A 138 -9.18 -9.35 -19.25
N LYS A 139 -9.67 -10.56 -18.93
CA LYS A 139 -9.97 -11.01 -17.57
C LYS A 139 -8.74 -10.96 -16.69
N GLY A 140 -7.60 -11.47 -17.17
CA GLY A 140 -6.32 -11.44 -16.44
C GLY A 140 -5.85 -10.02 -16.12
N ILE A 141 -6.07 -9.05 -17.03
CA ILE A 141 -5.77 -7.64 -16.79
C ILE A 141 -6.65 -7.06 -15.68
N TYR A 142 -7.98 -7.29 -15.73
CA TYR A 142 -8.89 -6.88 -14.66
C TYR A 142 -8.52 -7.50 -13.32
N THR A 143 -8.25 -8.82 -13.30
CA THR A 143 -7.83 -9.53 -12.09
C THR A 143 -6.59 -8.89 -11.48
N ALA A 144 -5.55 -8.64 -12.30
CA ALA A 144 -4.31 -8.03 -11.85
C ALA A 144 -4.52 -6.62 -11.26
N VAL A 145 -5.38 -5.81 -11.87
CA VAL A 145 -5.75 -4.48 -11.34
C VAL A 145 -6.43 -4.61 -9.98
N LEU A 146 -7.37 -5.54 -9.83
CA LEU A 146 -8.14 -5.71 -8.59
C LEU A 146 -7.29 -6.29 -7.46
N GLU A 147 -6.39 -7.25 -7.74
CA GLU A 147 -5.40 -7.76 -6.80
C GLU A 147 -4.49 -6.63 -6.29
N THR A 148 -3.92 -5.85 -7.23
CA THR A 148 -3.07 -4.70 -6.90
C THR A 148 -3.81 -3.64 -6.09
N MET A 149 -5.09 -3.37 -6.41
CA MET A 149 -5.91 -2.44 -5.63
C MET A 149 -6.18 -2.95 -4.21
N ALA A 150 -6.43 -4.24 -4.05
CA ALA A 150 -6.68 -4.84 -2.73
C ALA A 150 -5.41 -4.81 -1.85
N GLU A 151 -4.27 -5.24 -2.40
CA GLU A 151 -2.98 -5.22 -1.71
C GLU A 151 -2.56 -3.79 -1.32
N ASN A 152 -2.58 -2.86 -2.27
CA ASN A 152 -2.17 -1.48 -2.02
C ASN A 152 -3.18 -0.67 -1.19
N LEU A 153 -4.43 -1.09 -1.05
CA LEU A 153 -5.33 -0.53 -0.05
C LEU A 153 -4.81 -0.78 1.38
N SER A 154 -4.19 -1.94 1.62
CA SER A 154 -3.47 -2.20 2.87
C SER A 154 -2.20 -1.35 2.96
N ASP A 155 -1.28 -1.53 2.03
CA ASP A 155 0.10 -1.06 2.13
C ASP A 155 0.26 0.43 1.82
N GLY A 156 -0.61 0.96 0.97
CA GLY A 156 -0.60 2.36 0.54
C GLY A 156 -1.57 3.27 1.30
N VAL A 157 -2.49 2.72 2.09
CA VAL A 157 -3.54 3.52 2.76
C VAL A 157 -3.70 3.15 4.22
N VAL A 158 -4.16 1.93 4.53
CA VAL A 158 -4.50 1.56 5.92
C VAL A 158 -3.25 1.48 6.79
N ALA A 159 -2.16 0.90 6.30
CA ALA A 159 -0.93 0.80 7.07
C ALA A 159 -0.28 2.16 7.33
N PRO A 160 -0.12 3.07 6.34
CA PRO A 160 0.32 4.44 6.62
C PRO A 160 -0.53 5.15 7.68
N LEU A 161 -1.86 5.05 7.59
CA LEU A 161 -2.78 5.62 8.57
C LEU A 161 -2.65 4.99 9.96
N PHE A 162 -2.46 3.68 10.02
CA PHE A 162 -2.22 2.96 11.27
C PHE A 162 -0.95 3.46 11.96
N TYR A 163 0.16 3.59 11.22
CA TYR A 163 1.41 4.13 11.79
C TYR A 163 1.30 5.62 12.11
N TYR A 164 0.54 6.38 11.33
CA TYR A 164 0.21 7.76 11.70
C TYR A 164 -0.52 7.83 13.05
N ALA A 165 -1.48 6.96 13.28
CA ALA A 165 -2.21 6.90 14.55
C ALA A 165 -1.30 6.54 15.76
N LEU A 166 -0.22 5.77 15.54
CA LEU A 166 0.69 5.36 16.60
C LEU A 166 1.75 6.40 16.93
N GLY A 167 2.25 7.15 15.95
CA GLY A 167 3.40 8.04 16.17
C GLY A 167 3.45 9.25 15.21
N GLY A 168 2.30 9.68 14.70
CA GLY A 168 2.21 10.82 13.79
C GLY A 168 2.87 10.58 12.43
N PHE A 169 3.12 11.66 11.69
CA PHE A 169 3.77 11.53 10.39
C PHE A 169 5.21 10.99 10.43
N PRO A 170 6.01 11.12 11.51
CA PRO A 170 7.32 10.46 11.60
C PRO A 170 7.24 8.94 11.49
N ALA A 171 6.32 8.31 12.22
CA ALA A 171 6.11 6.86 12.16
C ALA A 171 5.54 6.43 10.81
N MET A 172 4.64 7.22 10.22
CA MET A 172 4.11 7.01 8.88
C MET A 172 5.23 7.04 7.82
N MET A 173 6.17 7.99 7.89
CA MET A 173 7.30 8.08 6.97
C MET A 173 8.29 6.92 7.15
N ALA A 174 8.55 6.50 8.39
CA ALA A 174 9.36 5.32 8.66
C ALA A 174 8.76 4.06 8.03
N TYR A 175 7.45 3.86 8.21
CA TYR A 175 6.72 2.77 7.53
C TYR A 175 6.81 2.89 6.00
N LYS A 176 6.57 4.06 5.43
CA LYS A 176 6.68 4.28 3.97
C LYS A 176 8.07 3.97 3.43
N MET A 177 9.12 4.23 4.21
CA MET A 177 10.49 3.83 3.84
C MET A 177 10.63 2.30 3.81
N VAL A 178 10.07 1.57 4.79
CA VAL A 178 10.10 0.09 4.80
C VAL A 178 9.35 -0.46 3.60
N ASN A 179 8.14 0.01 3.35
CA ASN A 179 7.33 -0.43 2.22
C ASN A 179 8.00 -0.13 0.86
N THR A 180 8.68 1.02 0.73
CA THR A 180 9.47 1.36 -0.47
C THR A 180 10.69 0.45 -0.61
N LEU A 181 11.38 0.11 0.48
CA LEU A 181 12.48 -0.86 0.48
C LEU A 181 12.01 -2.22 -0.02
N ASP A 182 10.90 -2.75 0.53
CA ASP A 182 10.36 -4.03 0.08
C ASP A 182 9.99 -3.99 -1.41
N SER A 183 9.26 -2.97 -1.83
CA SER A 183 8.84 -2.81 -3.23
C SER A 183 10.01 -2.72 -4.22
N MET A 184 11.18 -2.21 -3.80
CA MET A 184 12.34 -2.02 -4.68
C MET A 184 13.35 -3.17 -4.62
N ILE A 185 13.55 -3.77 -3.46
CA ILE A 185 14.62 -4.76 -3.24
C ILE A 185 14.15 -6.03 -2.51
N GLY A 186 12.87 -6.14 -2.13
CA GLY A 186 12.31 -7.30 -1.40
C GLY A 186 12.12 -8.56 -2.23
N TYR A 187 12.42 -8.53 -3.52
CA TYR A 187 12.25 -9.66 -4.44
C TYR A 187 13.13 -10.87 -4.08
N LYS A 188 12.60 -12.08 -4.37
CA LYS A 188 13.31 -13.36 -4.11
C LYS A 188 14.20 -13.83 -5.26
N ASP A 189 14.44 -12.98 -6.26
CA ASP A 189 15.35 -13.25 -7.35
C ASP A 189 16.82 -13.32 -6.89
N GLU A 190 17.71 -13.78 -7.74
CA GLU A 190 19.13 -13.96 -7.43
C GLU A 190 19.82 -12.66 -7.01
N ARG A 191 19.41 -11.53 -7.58
CA ARG A 191 19.94 -10.20 -7.28
C ARG A 191 19.61 -9.74 -5.86
N TYR A 192 18.36 -9.92 -5.42
CA TYR A 192 17.85 -9.32 -4.18
C TYR A 192 17.69 -10.31 -3.04
N ARG A 193 17.65 -11.63 -3.29
CA ARG A 193 17.38 -12.67 -2.28
C ARG A 193 18.22 -12.55 -1.01
N GLN A 194 19.48 -12.08 -1.12
CA GLN A 194 20.33 -11.85 0.06
C GLN A 194 20.18 -10.43 0.60
N PHE A 195 20.29 -9.42 -0.28
CA PHE A 195 20.31 -8.02 0.12
C PHE A 195 18.95 -7.53 0.61
N GLY A 196 17.86 -7.86 -0.06
CA GLY A 196 16.50 -7.44 0.29
C GLY A 196 15.81 -8.28 1.36
N CYS A 197 16.42 -9.40 1.80
CA CYS A 197 15.78 -10.34 2.72
C CYS A 197 15.27 -9.69 4.03
N MET A 198 16.00 -8.73 4.59
CA MET A 198 15.58 -8.05 5.81
C MET A 198 14.49 -7.02 5.54
N ALA A 199 14.54 -6.32 4.40
CA ALA A 199 13.49 -5.39 3.97
C ALA A 199 12.15 -6.11 3.85
N ALA A 200 12.10 -7.24 3.13
CA ALA A 200 10.89 -8.06 2.99
C ALA A 200 10.35 -8.56 4.33
N ARG A 201 11.22 -9.04 5.23
CA ARG A 201 10.78 -9.49 6.56
C ARG A 201 10.25 -8.36 7.44
N LEU A 202 10.89 -7.20 7.36
CA LEU A 202 10.45 -6.04 8.14
C LEU A 202 9.09 -5.55 7.65
N ASP A 203 8.89 -5.50 6.34
CA ASP A 203 7.59 -5.19 5.73
C ASP A 203 6.52 -6.22 6.13
N ASP A 204 6.82 -7.52 6.06
CA ASP A 204 5.92 -8.58 6.51
C ASP A 204 5.49 -8.41 7.98
N VAL A 205 6.39 -8.03 8.87
CA VAL A 205 6.09 -7.77 10.29
C VAL A 205 5.24 -6.53 10.47
N LEU A 206 5.60 -5.44 9.80
CA LEU A 206 4.89 -4.16 9.95
C LEU A 206 3.49 -4.19 9.30
N ASN A 207 3.28 -4.97 8.25
CA ASN A 207 1.97 -5.15 7.63
C ASN A 207 1.09 -6.21 8.30
N TYR A 208 1.58 -6.91 9.33
CA TYR A 208 0.82 -7.98 9.96
C TYR A 208 -0.53 -7.52 10.53
N ILE A 209 -0.56 -6.45 11.31
CA ILE A 209 -1.81 -5.87 11.85
C ILE A 209 -2.58 -5.10 10.77
N PRO A 210 -1.96 -4.19 9.98
CA PRO A 210 -2.67 -3.42 8.96
C PRO A 210 -3.43 -4.27 7.94
N ALA A 211 -2.84 -5.36 7.45
CA ALA A 211 -3.51 -6.22 6.46
C ALA A 211 -4.79 -6.87 7.00
N ARG A 212 -4.78 -7.30 8.26
CA ARG A 212 -5.95 -7.87 8.93
C ARG A 212 -7.01 -6.81 9.21
N LEU A 213 -6.57 -5.62 9.62
CA LEU A 213 -7.45 -4.46 9.81
C LEU A 213 -8.09 -4.03 8.48
N THR A 214 -7.33 -4.04 7.40
CA THR A 214 -7.86 -3.77 6.04
C THR A 214 -8.96 -4.75 5.68
N ALA A 215 -8.72 -6.05 5.82
CA ALA A 215 -9.72 -7.08 5.53
C ALA A 215 -10.95 -6.96 6.43
N LEU A 216 -10.78 -6.63 7.72
CA LEU A 216 -11.87 -6.33 8.63
C LEU A 216 -12.71 -5.15 8.14
N PHE A 217 -12.08 -4.03 7.79
CA PHE A 217 -12.80 -2.84 7.31
C PHE A 217 -13.48 -3.11 5.96
N MET A 218 -12.87 -3.87 5.07
CA MET A 218 -13.51 -4.30 3.82
C MET A 218 -14.76 -5.14 4.10
N ALA A 219 -14.71 -6.05 5.07
CA ALA A 219 -15.86 -6.88 5.45
C ALA A 219 -16.99 -6.05 6.07
N LEU A 220 -16.66 -5.07 6.91
CA LEU A 220 -17.63 -4.13 7.50
C LEU A 220 -18.29 -3.28 6.41
N VAL A 221 -17.53 -2.72 5.50
CA VAL A 221 -18.04 -1.91 4.37
C VAL A 221 -18.95 -2.73 3.46
N ALA A 222 -18.60 -3.99 3.21
CA ALA A 222 -19.40 -4.88 2.38
C ALA A 222 -20.70 -5.33 3.05
N ASN A 223 -20.80 -5.22 4.36
CA ASN A 223 -21.95 -5.64 5.18
C ASN A 223 -22.40 -7.08 4.86
N ARG A 224 -21.46 -8.00 4.74
CA ARG A 224 -21.70 -9.43 4.43
C ARG A 224 -21.11 -10.32 5.52
N PRO A 225 -21.88 -10.84 6.48
CA PRO A 225 -21.37 -11.64 7.60
C PRO A 225 -20.60 -12.90 7.16
N GLY A 226 -21.01 -13.52 6.05
CA GLY A 226 -20.32 -14.69 5.49
C GLY A 226 -18.92 -14.41 4.94
N LEU A 227 -18.58 -13.14 4.72
CA LEU A 227 -17.30 -12.73 4.16
C LEU A 227 -16.13 -13.03 5.11
N PHE A 228 -16.32 -12.96 6.41
CA PHE A 228 -15.28 -13.36 7.37
C PHE A 228 -14.86 -14.82 7.20
N ARG A 229 -15.84 -15.75 7.05
CA ARG A 229 -15.55 -17.16 6.80
C ARG A 229 -14.78 -17.35 5.49
N PHE A 230 -15.16 -16.61 4.45
CA PHE A 230 -14.47 -16.64 3.17
C PHE A 230 -13.02 -16.12 3.30
N ILE A 231 -12.79 -14.99 3.96
CA ILE A 231 -11.46 -14.43 4.20
C ILE A 231 -10.58 -15.45 4.91
N PHE A 232 -11.02 -16.01 6.05
CA PHE A 232 -10.24 -16.99 6.82
C PHE A 232 -9.97 -18.30 6.04
N ARG A 233 -10.83 -18.67 5.11
CA ARG A 233 -10.60 -19.83 4.24
C ARG A 233 -9.48 -19.61 3.24
N TYR A 234 -9.34 -18.38 2.70
CA TYR A 234 -8.46 -18.10 1.56
C TYR A 234 -7.26 -17.22 1.89
N CYS A 235 -7.21 -16.51 3.01
CA CYS A 235 -6.14 -15.55 3.33
C CYS A 235 -4.73 -16.17 3.37
N HIS A 236 -4.62 -17.48 3.55
CA HIS A 236 -3.34 -18.20 3.56
C HIS A 236 -2.97 -18.78 2.18
N GLN A 237 -3.76 -18.55 1.15
CA GLN A 237 -3.50 -18.99 -0.23
C GLN A 237 -2.61 -17.99 -1.00
N HIS A 238 -1.89 -17.12 -0.31
CA HIS A 238 -0.96 -16.16 -0.89
C HIS A 238 0.45 -16.36 -0.35
N ALA A 239 1.48 -16.06 -1.19
CA ALA A 239 2.88 -16.21 -0.79
C ALA A 239 3.33 -15.21 0.28
N SER A 240 2.72 -14.01 0.33
CA SER A 240 2.86 -13.06 1.43
C SER A 240 1.92 -13.43 2.57
N PRO A 241 2.37 -13.36 3.83
CA PRO A 241 1.52 -13.61 4.99
C PRO A 241 0.45 -12.52 5.21
N ASN A 242 0.51 -11.43 4.44
CA ASN A 242 -0.31 -10.25 4.59
C ASN A 242 -1.26 -10.01 3.41
N SER A 243 -0.76 -10.00 2.17
CA SER A 243 -1.54 -9.65 0.97
C SER A 243 -2.76 -10.54 0.76
N GLY A 244 -2.70 -11.80 1.22
CA GLY A 244 -3.84 -12.73 1.12
C GLY A 244 -5.09 -12.28 1.89
N PHE A 245 -4.96 -11.43 2.93
CA PHE A 245 -6.11 -10.92 3.68
C PHE A 245 -6.95 -9.93 2.87
N PRO A 246 -6.39 -8.80 2.36
CA PRO A 246 -7.16 -7.86 1.55
C PRO A 246 -7.56 -8.46 0.19
N GLU A 247 -6.74 -9.31 -0.44
CA GLU A 247 -7.10 -9.98 -1.68
C GLU A 247 -8.29 -10.93 -1.50
N SER A 248 -8.31 -11.75 -0.45
CA SER A 248 -9.45 -12.62 -0.18
C SER A 248 -10.70 -11.83 0.19
N ALA A 249 -10.57 -10.70 0.90
CA ALA A 249 -11.69 -9.83 1.16
C ALA A 249 -12.29 -9.26 -0.16
N MET A 250 -11.44 -8.79 -1.08
CA MET A 250 -11.88 -8.26 -2.37
C MET A 250 -12.51 -9.36 -3.25
N ALA A 251 -11.87 -10.52 -3.36
CA ALA A 251 -12.40 -11.65 -4.10
C ALA A 251 -13.80 -12.07 -3.58
N GLY A 252 -13.98 -12.12 -2.25
CA GLY A 252 -15.26 -12.45 -1.64
C GLY A 252 -16.32 -11.36 -1.81
N ILE A 253 -15.95 -10.08 -1.79
CA ILE A 253 -16.86 -8.95 -2.09
C ILE A 253 -17.38 -9.04 -3.51
N LEU A 254 -16.48 -9.33 -4.44
CA LEU A 254 -16.78 -9.39 -5.87
C LEU A 254 -17.39 -10.73 -6.28
N ASP A 255 -17.38 -11.74 -5.42
CA ASP A 255 -17.74 -13.12 -5.74
C ASP A 255 -17.01 -13.60 -7.00
N CYS A 256 -15.68 -13.56 -6.95
CA CYS A 256 -14.82 -13.98 -8.05
C CYS A 256 -13.57 -14.69 -7.53
N ARG A 257 -12.74 -15.17 -8.45
CA ARG A 257 -11.49 -15.88 -8.15
C ARG A 257 -10.28 -15.05 -8.56
N PHE A 258 -9.32 -14.89 -7.64
CA PHE A 258 -7.99 -14.33 -7.87
C PHE A 258 -6.91 -15.40 -7.84
N GLY A 259 -5.65 -15.02 -8.09
CA GLY A 259 -4.50 -15.91 -8.09
C GLY A 259 -4.40 -16.77 -9.35
N GLY A 260 -3.87 -18.00 -9.19
CA GLY A 260 -3.55 -18.90 -10.29
C GLY A 260 -2.12 -18.72 -10.80
N ALA A 261 -1.79 -19.41 -11.90
CA ALA A 261 -0.47 -19.38 -12.48
C ALA A 261 -0.14 -18.04 -13.14
N HIS A 262 1.02 -17.49 -12.82
CA HIS A 262 1.52 -16.25 -13.42
C HIS A 262 2.98 -16.40 -13.87
N VAL A 263 3.36 -15.69 -14.92
CA VAL A 263 4.75 -15.65 -15.39
C VAL A 263 5.49 -14.50 -14.71
N TYR A 264 6.68 -14.79 -14.17
CA TYR A 264 7.60 -13.81 -13.59
C TYR A 264 8.98 -14.02 -14.23
N HIS A 265 9.50 -13.03 -14.92
CA HIS A 265 10.82 -13.11 -15.61
C HIS A 265 10.96 -14.36 -16.50
N GLY A 266 9.88 -14.72 -17.22
CA GLY A 266 9.85 -15.89 -18.10
C GLY A 266 9.64 -17.24 -17.39
N LEU A 267 9.50 -17.27 -16.07
CA LEU A 267 9.25 -18.48 -15.29
C LEU A 267 7.78 -18.53 -14.86
N LEU A 268 7.13 -19.65 -15.13
CA LEU A 268 5.76 -19.91 -14.65
C LEU A 268 5.81 -20.20 -13.14
N VAL A 269 5.11 -19.39 -12.36
CA VAL A 269 4.93 -19.55 -10.92
C VAL A 269 3.49 -19.91 -10.66
N GLU A 270 3.26 -21.13 -10.20
CA GLU A 270 1.93 -21.56 -9.76
C GLU A 270 1.61 -20.92 -8.41
N LYS A 271 0.45 -20.26 -8.32
CA LYS A 271 -0.10 -19.73 -7.08
C LYS A 271 -1.46 -20.38 -6.82
N PRO A 272 -1.80 -20.67 -5.56
CA PRO A 272 -3.14 -21.11 -5.24
C PRO A 272 -4.19 -20.07 -5.65
N TYR A 273 -5.40 -20.54 -5.93
CA TYR A 273 -6.52 -19.66 -6.19
C TYR A 273 -7.13 -19.13 -4.88
N ILE A 274 -7.54 -17.87 -4.92
CA ILE A 274 -8.29 -17.19 -3.84
C ILE A 274 -9.72 -17.01 -4.34
N GLY A 275 -10.65 -17.81 -3.81
CA GLY A 275 -12.05 -17.83 -4.24
C GLY A 275 -12.43 -19.00 -5.14
N ASP A 276 -13.74 -19.27 -5.21
CA ASP A 276 -14.29 -20.44 -5.89
C ASP A 276 -14.87 -20.11 -7.27
N ASN A 277 -15.39 -18.89 -7.45
CA ASN A 277 -16.19 -18.52 -8.64
C ASN A 277 -15.30 -17.98 -9.76
N ASP A 278 -15.08 -18.82 -10.78
CA ASP A 278 -14.32 -18.47 -11.99
C ASP A 278 -15.22 -17.79 -13.03
N ARG A 279 -15.68 -16.60 -12.72
CA ARG A 279 -16.49 -15.80 -13.63
C ARG A 279 -15.68 -14.73 -14.38
N GLU A 280 -16.27 -14.17 -15.40
CA GLU A 280 -15.74 -12.98 -16.07
C GLU A 280 -15.74 -11.78 -15.11
N ILE A 281 -14.65 -11.03 -15.14
CA ILE A 281 -14.47 -9.79 -14.37
C ILE A 281 -14.63 -8.61 -15.33
N SER A 282 -15.35 -7.61 -14.88
CA SER A 282 -15.80 -6.51 -15.72
C SER A 282 -15.48 -5.14 -15.13
N TYR A 283 -15.75 -4.09 -15.87
CA TYR A 283 -15.69 -2.71 -15.39
C TYR A 283 -16.61 -2.44 -14.18
N ALA A 284 -17.71 -3.18 -14.05
CA ALA A 284 -18.59 -3.06 -12.89
C ALA A 284 -17.88 -3.48 -11.60
N ASP A 285 -17.06 -4.54 -11.67
CA ASP A 285 -16.25 -5.02 -10.54
C ASP A 285 -15.20 -4.00 -10.14
N PHE A 286 -14.54 -3.38 -11.11
CA PHE A 286 -13.61 -2.28 -10.85
C PHE A 286 -14.30 -1.11 -10.12
N ARG A 287 -15.53 -0.73 -10.53
CA ARG A 287 -16.29 0.33 -9.82
C ARG A 287 -16.63 -0.04 -8.38
N ILE A 288 -16.91 -1.32 -8.11
CA ILE A 288 -17.13 -1.81 -6.74
C ILE A 288 -15.83 -1.68 -5.94
N ALA A 289 -14.70 -2.12 -6.48
CA ALA A 289 -13.40 -2.00 -5.84
C ALA A 289 -13.03 -0.54 -5.51
N VAL A 290 -13.28 0.40 -6.44
CA VAL A 290 -13.10 1.84 -6.19
C VAL A 290 -13.94 2.31 -5.02
N ARG A 291 -15.23 1.90 -4.95
CA ARG A 291 -16.10 2.26 -3.82
C ARG A 291 -15.59 1.68 -2.51
N VAL A 292 -15.15 0.42 -2.51
CA VAL A 292 -14.56 -0.24 -1.33
C VAL A 292 -13.33 0.53 -0.86
N ASN A 293 -12.42 0.92 -1.76
CA ASN A 293 -11.22 1.69 -1.40
C ASN A 293 -11.58 3.01 -0.72
N HIS A 294 -12.50 3.79 -1.29
CA HIS A 294 -12.94 5.04 -0.67
C HIS A 294 -13.59 4.84 0.71
N MET A 295 -14.48 3.85 0.83
CA MET A 295 -15.19 3.60 2.09
C MET A 295 -14.26 3.06 3.19
N VAL A 296 -13.30 2.20 2.86
CA VAL A 296 -12.30 1.69 3.81
C VAL A 296 -11.38 2.81 4.26
N THR A 297 -10.92 3.67 3.35
CA THR A 297 -10.11 4.84 3.69
C THR A 297 -10.86 5.78 4.64
N LEU A 298 -12.11 6.11 4.33
CA LEU A 298 -12.94 6.95 5.19
C LEU A 298 -13.15 6.30 6.56
N LEU A 299 -13.49 5.02 6.60
CA LEU A 299 -13.69 4.27 7.85
C LEU A 299 -12.42 4.27 8.71
N THR A 300 -11.24 4.11 8.09
CA THR A 300 -9.96 4.17 8.79
C THR A 300 -9.74 5.55 9.42
N VAL A 301 -9.93 6.62 8.65
CA VAL A 301 -9.78 8.02 9.15
C VAL A 301 -10.75 8.29 10.29
N VAL A 302 -12.04 7.94 10.11
CA VAL A 302 -13.07 8.12 11.15
C VAL A 302 -12.75 7.33 12.42
N SER A 303 -12.26 6.09 12.28
CA SER A 303 -11.86 5.26 13.41
C SER A 303 -10.71 5.88 14.21
N ILE A 304 -9.70 6.43 13.54
CA ILE A 304 -8.59 7.13 14.21
C ILE A 304 -9.10 8.37 14.94
N VAL A 305 -9.91 9.20 14.28
CA VAL A 305 -10.51 10.39 14.91
C VAL A 305 -11.32 10.00 16.15
N ALA A 306 -12.18 8.98 16.03
CA ALA A 306 -13.01 8.51 17.14
C ALA A 306 -12.16 8.04 18.34
N VAL A 307 -11.09 7.25 18.08
CA VAL A 307 -10.18 6.80 19.13
C VAL A 307 -9.51 7.99 19.84
N TYR A 308 -9.01 8.97 19.09
CA TYR A 308 -8.36 10.14 19.68
C TYR A 308 -9.34 11.00 20.51
N LEU A 309 -10.57 11.19 20.01
CA LEU A 309 -11.61 11.93 20.77
C LEU A 309 -12.02 11.17 22.03
N CYS A 310 -12.22 9.86 21.97
CA CYS A 310 -12.68 9.07 23.13
C CYS A 310 -11.60 8.88 24.20
N VAL A 311 -10.31 8.74 23.79
CA VAL A 311 -9.22 8.41 24.72
C VAL A 311 -8.57 9.64 25.33
N PHE A 312 -8.43 10.72 24.55
CA PHE A 312 -7.60 11.87 24.92
C PHE A 312 -8.39 13.17 25.17
N ILE A 313 -9.69 13.25 24.84
CA ILE A 313 -10.59 14.31 25.31
C ILE A 313 -11.29 13.81 26.57
N LYS A 314 -10.66 14.05 27.71
CA LYS A 314 -11.29 13.99 29.03
C LYS A 314 -11.37 15.38 29.62
#